data_a94be573968cb12705bd2e63b043c922
#
_entry.id   a94be573968cb12705bd2e63b043c922
#
_cell.length_a   1.000
_cell.length_b   1.000
_cell.length_c   1.000
_cell.angle_alpha   90.00
_cell.angle_beta   90.00
_cell.angle_gamma   90.00
#
_symmetry.space_group_name_H-M   'P 1'
#
loop_
_entity.id
_entity.type
_entity.pdbx_description
1 polymer ?
#
loop_
_entity_poly.entity_id
_entity_poly.type
_entity_poly.pdbx_seq_one_letter_code
_entity_poly.pdbx_strand_id
1 'polypeptide(L)'
;MQFLRLGLRVVGTRRYATPAGPTTSSVAINRVAPEATVGVREAVLWPGRPDMCRLAEDEQGLHLAATLGDDQVIGVISLFVDGAAARFRKFAVLEAHRSAGVGSRLLQAAESEAASAGAAHIECDARPQTAAYYEKRGYAAAGPPFAKYEGSEQLYATMRKPLA
;
A
#
# COMPACT_ATOMS: atom_id res chain seq x y z
N MET A 1 -20.22 -30.54 -12.11
CA MET A 1 -19.83 -29.11 -12.08
C MET A 1 -18.51 -29.00 -11.34
N GLN A 2 -17.41 -28.83 -12.09
CA GLN A 2 -16.07 -28.67 -11.55
C GLN A 2 -15.85 -27.18 -11.26
N PHE A 3 -15.64 -26.83 -10.00
CA PHE A 3 -15.16 -25.49 -9.64
C PHE A 3 -13.68 -25.40 -9.97
N LEU A 4 -13.34 -24.60 -10.99
CA LEU A 4 -11.96 -24.22 -11.26
C LEU A 4 -11.46 -23.36 -10.07
N ARG A 5 -10.52 -23.89 -9.30
CA ARG A 5 -9.69 -23.12 -8.38
C ARG A 5 -8.74 -22.26 -9.25
N LEU A 6 -9.01 -20.96 -9.35
CA LEU A 6 -8.00 -20.03 -9.82
C LEU A 6 -6.88 -19.97 -8.76
N GLY A 7 -5.77 -20.64 -9.05
CA GLY A 7 -4.59 -20.57 -8.24
C GLY A 7 -3.99 -19.17 -8.34
N LEU A 8 -3.93 -18.47 -7.20
CA LEU A 8 -3.17 -17.24 -7.06
C LEU A 8 -1.69 -17.53 -7.38
N ARG A 9 -1.18 -17.03 -8.51
CA ARG A 9 0.26 -17.10 -8.78
C ARG A 9 0.96 -16.08 -7.90
N VAL A 10 1.54 -16.57 -6.82
CA VAL A 10 2.50 -15.81 -6.01
C VAL A 10 3.80 -15.71 -6.81
N VAL A 11 4.09 -14.53 -7.33
CA VAL A 11 5.32 -14.27 -8.08
C VAL A 11 6.41 -13.87 -7.09
N GLY A 12 7.30 -14.81 -6.78
CA GLY A 12 8.53 -14.57 -6.04
C GLY A 12 8.35 -14.18 -4.57
N THR A 13 8.47 -15.14 -3.66
CA THR A 13 8.41 -14.93 -2.20
C THR A 13 9.67 -14.28 -1.67
N ARG A 14 9.72 -12.96 -1.62
CA ARG A 14 10.64 -12.29 -0.70
C ARG A 14 9.91 -12.18 0.64
N ARG A 15 10.25 -13.05 1.58
CA ARG A 15 9.73 -12.98 2.95
C ARG A 15 10.48 -11.88 3.71
N TYR A 16 9.77 -10.89 4.20
CA TYR A 16 10.34 -9.85 5.06
C TYR A 16 10.40 -10.37 6.49
N ALA A 17 11.61 -10.40 7.06
CA ALA A 17 11.83 -10.81 8.44
C ALA A 17 11.11 -9.84 9.40
N THR A 18 10.37 -10.40 10.34
CA THR A 18 9.61 -9.65 11.35
C THR A 18 10.50 -9.35 12.56
N PRO A 19 10.59 -8.10 13.07
CA PRO A 19 11.05 -7.89 14.43
C PRO A 19 9.99 -8.44 15.39
N ALA A 20 10.45 -9.17 16.42
CA ALA A 20 9.61 -9.84 17.41
C ALA A 20 8.82 -8.81 18.23
N GLY A 21 7.50 -8.76 18.00
CA GLY A 21 6.52 -8.06 18.82
C GLY A 21 5.31 -8.98 19.05
N PRO A 22 4.51 -8.78 20.11
CA PRO A 22 3.52 -9.76 20.50
C PRO A 22 2.40 -9.90 19.49
N THR A 23 2.14 -11.14 19.10
CA THR A 23 0.90 -11.67 18.51
C THR A 23 0.50 -11.26 17.07
N THR A 24 1.43 -10.93 16.19
CA THR A 24 1.13 -10.83 14.74
C THR A 24 1.71 -12.03 13.97
N SER A 25 1.86 -13.17 14.61
CA SER A 25 2.59 -14.33 14.07
C SER A 25 1.94 -15.01 12.85
N SER A 26 0.78 -14.55 12.41
CA SER A 26 0.10 -15.11 11.24
C SER A 26 -0.03 -14.15 10.05
N VAL A 27 0.44 -12.89 10.16
CA VAL A 27 0.37 -11.93 9.04
C VAL A 27 1.66 -11.98 8.24
N ALA A 28 1.57 -12.26 6.95
CA ALA A 28 2.68 -12.20 6.00
C ALA A 28 2.52 -11.02 5.05
N ILE A 29 3.64 -10.45 4.58
CA ILE A 29 3.64 -9.44 3.50
C ILE A 29 4.21 -10.12 2.27
N ASN A 30 3.45 -10.11 1.17
CA ASN A 30 3.81 -10.76 -0.07
C ASN A 30 3.60 -9.83 -1.26
N ARG A 31 4.39 -10.02 -2.32
CA ARG A 31 4.09 -9.43 -3.63
C ARG A 31 2.92 -10.19 -4.26
N VAL A 32 1.99 -9.44 -4.82
CA VAL A 32 0.77 -9.99 -5.42
C VAL A 32 0.51 -9.35 -6.79
N ALA A 33 -0.32 -10.00 -7.60
CA ALA A 33 -0.85 -9.39 -8.81
C ALA A 33 -1.84 -8.26 -8.47
N PRO A 34 -2.01 -7.25 -9.33
CA PRO A 34 -2.89 -6.11 -9.06
C PRO A 34 -4.33 -6.52 -8.72
N GLU A 35 -4.84 -7.59 -9.32
CA GLU A 35 -6.20 -8.12 -9.07
C GLU A 35 -6.43 -8.49 -7.60
N ALA A 36 -5.41 -9.00 -6.92
CA ALA A 36 -5.50 -9.39 -5.51
C ALA A 36 -5.70 -8.18 -4.57
N THR A 37 -5.43 -6.96 -5.04
CA THR A 37 -5.60 -5.74 -4.25
C THR A 37 -7.01 -5.17 -4.29
N VAL A 38 -7.80 -5.53 -5.31
CA VAL A 38 -9.08 -4.88 -5.62
C VAL A 38 -10.09 -5.00 -4.48
N GLY A 39 -10.20 -6.18 -3.87
CA GLY A 39 -11.18 -6.39 -2.78
C GLY A 39 -10.94 -5.49 -1.57
N VAL A 40 -9.70 -5.30 -1.14
CA VAL A 40 -9.37 -4.39 -0.03
C VAL A 40 -9.50 -2.93 -0.45
N ARG A 41 -9.09 -2.57 -1.67
CA ARG A 41 -9.29 -1.21 -2.20
C ARG A 41 -10.78 -0.84 -2.24
N GLU A 42 -11.64 -1.76 -2.69
CA GLU A 42 -13.08 -1.55 -2.72
C GLU A 42 -13.65 -1.40 -1.30
N ALA A 43 -13.37 -2.35 -0.41
CA ALA A 43 -13.91 -2.33 0.94
C ALA A 43 -13.54 -1.08 1.74
N VAL A 44 -12.34 -0.51 1.51
CA VAL A 44 -11.79 0.58 2.35
C VAL A 44 -11.86 1.94 1.66
N LEU A 45 -11.55 2.00 0.38
CA LEU A 45 -11.35 3.29 -0.31
C LEU A 45 -12.55 3.70 -1.16
N TRP A 46 -13.23 2.73 -1.78
CA TRP A 46 -14.29 2.97 -2.75
C TRP A 46 -15.42 1.95 -2.63
N PRO A 47 -16.16 1.93 -1.48
CA PRO A 47 -17.25 0.97 -1.30
C PRO A 47 -18.29 1.03 -2.44
N GLY A 48 -18.57 -0.13 -3.05
CA GLY A 48 -19.51 -0.25 -4.17
C GLY A 48 -19.02 0.34 -5.49
N ARG A 49 -17.74 0.69 -5.60
CA ARG A 49 -17.16 1.30 -6.81
C ARG A 49 -15.91 0.52 -7.26
N PRO A 50 -16.06 -0.72 -7.74
CA PRO A 50 -14.93 -1.54 -8.19
C PRO A 50 -14.19 -0.93 -9.40
N ASP A 51 -14.89 -0.11 -10.20
CA ASP A 51 -14.31 0.68 -11.29
C ASP A 51 -13.23 1.66 -10.82
N MET A 52 -13.37 2.22 -9.60
CA MET A 52 -12.41 3.15 -8.99
C MET A 52 -11.24 2.44 -8.30
N CYS A 53 -11.29 1.12 -8.19
CA CYS A 53 -10.28 0.35 -7.47
C CYS A 53 -9.10 -0.07 -8.34
N ARG A 54 -9.19 0.09 -9.65
CA ARG A 54 -8.12 -0.18 -10.62
C ARG A 54 -7.45 1.12 -11.04
N LEU A 55 -6.13 1.07 -11.21
CA LEU A 55 -5.36 2.16 -11.79
C LEU A 55 -4.94 1.75 -13.21
N ALA A 56 -4.88 2.70 -14.13
CA ALA A 56 -4.40 2.44 -15.49
C ALA A 56 -2.95 1.94 -15.50
N GLU A 57 -2.17 2.40 -14.52
CA GLU A 57 -0.76 2.04 -14.32
C GLU A 57 -0.53 0.80 -13.44
N ASP A 58 -1.57 0.09 -13.00
CA ASP A 58 -1.41 -1.07 -12.10
C ASP A 58 -0.46 -2.13 -12.65
N GLU A 59 -0.46 -2.38 -13.96
CA GLU A 59 0.45 -3.36 -14.60
C GLU A 59 1.92 -2.99 -14.49
N GLN A 60 2.24 -1.71 -14.25
CA GLN A 60 3.62 -1.21 -14.12
C GLN A 60 4.04 -1.10 -12.65
N GLY A 61 3.11 -1.31 -11.73
CA GLY A 61 3.33 -1.19 -10.30
C GLY A 61 3.79 -2.49 -9.65
N LEU A 62 4.41 -2.36 -8.48
CA LEU A 62 4.64 -3.45 -7.56
C LEU A 62 3.57 -3.39 -6.48
N HIS A 63 2.84 -4.49 -6.29
CA HIS A 63 1.76 -4.56 -5.32
C HIS A 63 2.14 -5.47 -4.17
N LEU A 64 1.90 -5.00 -2.93
CA LEU A 64 2.11 -5.76 -1.71
C LEU A 64 0.77 -5.98 -1.02
N ALA A 65 0.59 -7.18 -0.51
CA ALA A 65 -0.55 -7.53 0.33
C ALA A 65 -0.08 -8.07 1.68
N ALA A 66 -0.78 -7.65 2.72
CA ALA A 66 -0.76 -8.31 4.03
C ALA A 66 -1.80 -9.41 4.01
N THR A 67 -1.39 -10.65 4.27
CA THR A 67 -2.25 -11.82 4.31
C THR A 67 -2.30 -12.41 5.71
N LEU A 68 -3.49 -12.82 6.14
CA LEU A 68 -3.72 -13.56 7.37
C LEU A 68 -4.00 -15.01 7.02
N GLY A 69 -3.23 -15.95 7.57
CA GLY A 69 -3.28 -17.34 7.13
C GLY A 69 -2.85 -17.49 5.67
N ASP A 70 -3.44 -18.46 4.98
CA ASP A 70 -2.98 -18.82 3.64
C ASP A 70 -3.50 -17.88 2.52
N ASP A 71 -4.70 -17.29 2.67
CA ASP A 71 -5.37 -16.61 1.55
C ASP A 71 -6.09 -15.29 1.88
N GLN A 72 -6.25 -14.91 3.14
CA GLN A 72 -7.02 -13.71 3.48
C GLN A 72 -6.20 -12.43 3.33
N VAL A 73 -6.44 -11.65 2.28
CA VAL A 73 -5.85 -10.32 2.13
C VAL A 73 -6.55 -9.33 3.07
N ILE A 74 -5.79 -8.74 3.98
CA ILE A 74 -6.28 -7.81 5.00
C ILE A 74 -5.75 -6.38 4.85
N GLY A 75 -4.77 -6.17 3.98
CA GLY A 75 -4.22 -4.85 3.67
C GLY A 75 -3.42 -4.89 2.40
N VAL A 76 -3.30 -3.74 1.74
CA VAL A 76 -2.62 -3.60 0.45
C VAL A 76 -1.92 -2.25 0.34
N ILE A 77 -0.87 -2.19 -0.48
CA ILE A 77 -0.19 -0.98 -0.91
C ILE A 77 0.37 -1.20 -2.31
N SER A 78 0.32 -0.17 -3.15
CA SER A 78 0.84 -0.22 -4.52
C SER A 78 1.95 0.79 -4.69
N LEU A 79 3.08 0.34 -5.19
CA LEU A 79 4.32 1.10 -5.35
C LEU A 79 4.65 1.28 -6.83
N PHE A 80 4.98 2.49 -7.21
CA PHE A 80 5.44 2.87 -8.53
C PHE A 80 6.79 3.57 -8.40
N VAL A 81 7.79 3.10 -9.13
CA VAL A 81 9.17 3.65 -9.09
C VAL A 81 9.51 4.22 -10.44
N ASP A 82 9.96 5.47 -10.43
CA ASP A 82 10.45 6.19 -11.61
C ASP A 82 11.80 6.84 -11.27
N GLY A 83 12.88 6.21 -11.70
CA GLY A 83 14.24 6.66 -11.39
C GLY A 83 14.49 6.75 -9.88
N ALA A 84 14.87 7.93 -9.42
CA ALA A 84 15.15 8.22 -8.01
C ALA A 84 13.90 8.47 -7.15
N ALA A 85 12.72 8.52 -7.75
CA ALA A 85 11.46 8.77 -7.07
C ALA A 85 10.62 7.51 -6.99
N ALA A 86 10.05 7.22 -5.82
CA ALA A 86 9.02 6.23 -5.64
C ALA A 86 7.74 6.87 -5.12
N ARG A 87 6.60 6.39 -5.57
CA ARG A 87 5.29 6.84 -5.10
C ARG A 87 4.44 5.63 -4.75
N PHE A 88 3.84 5.62 -3.57
CA PHE A 88 2.83 4.62 -3.26
C PHE A 88 1.42 5.20 -3.35
N ARG A 89 0.49 4.32 -3.73
CA ARG A 89 -0.93 4.63 -3.90
C ARG A 89 -1.78 3.49 -3.36
N LYS A 90 -3.07 3.75 -3.17
CA LYS A 90 -4.05 2.72 -2.78
C LYS A 90 -3.62 1.93 -1.55
N PHE A 91 -3.04 2.64 -0.56
CA PHE A 91 -2.68 2.07 0.73
C PHE A 91 -3.93 1.94 1.60
N ALA A 92 -4.28 0.73 1.97
CA ALA A 92 -5.49 0.43 2.71
C ALA A 92 -5.32 -0.80 3.60
N VAL A 93 -5.93 -0.78 4.78
CA VAL A 93 -6.04 -1.91 5.70
C VAL A 93 -7.51 -2.05 6.11
N LEU A 94 -8.04 -3.27 6.06
CA LEU A 94 -9.39 -3.57 6.52
C LEU A 94 -9.57 -3.12 7.96
N GLU A 95 -10.74 -2.54 8.27
CA GLU A 95 -11.00 -1.91 9.56
C GLU A 95 -10.73 -2.83 10.74
N ALA A 96 -11.18 -4.09 10.66
CA ALA A 96 -10.98 -5.09 11.71
C ALA A 96 -9.50 -5.40 12.02
N HIS A 97 -8.57 -5.02 11.14
CA HIS A 97 -7.13 -5.28 11.25
C HIS A 97 -6.29 -4.02 11.44
N ARG A 98 -6.95 -2.87 11.62
CA ARG A 98 -6.26 -1.61 11.95
C ARG A 98 -5.71 -1.65 13.38
N SER A 99 -4.73 -0.77 13.66
CA SER A 99 -4.07 -0.65 14.98
C SER A 99 -3.31 -1.90 15.44
N ALA A 100 -3.20 -2.94 14.60
CA ALA A 100 -2.42 -4.15 14.85
C ALA A 100 -1.03 -4.14 14.15
N GLY A 101 -0.58 -2.99 13.66
CA GLY A 101 0.72 -2.82 13.00
C GLY A 101 0.76 -3.26 11.53
N VAL A 102 -0.34 -3.72 10.94
CA VAL A 102 -0.41 -4.19 9.55
C VAL A 102 0.00 -3.09 8.57
N GLY A 103 -0.56 -1.89 8.73
CA GLY A 103 -0.23 -0.74 7.88
C GLY A 103 1.24 -0.35 7.97
N SER A 104 1.83 -0.35 9.17
CA SER A 104 3.25 -0.03 9.37
C SER A 104 4.15 -1.05 8.67
N ARG A 105 3.79 -2.33 8.70
CA ARG A 105 4.54 -3.40 8.03
C ARG A 105 4.45 -3.30 6.50
N LEU A 106 3.26 -2.99 5.97
CA LEU A 106 3.07 -2.75 4.53
C LEU A 106 3.89 -1.56 4.06
N LEU A 107 3.85 -0.45 4.79
CA LEU A 107 4.60 0.76 4.46
C LEU A 107 6.11 0.50 4.49
N GLN A 108 6.60 -0.17 5.53
CA GLN A 108 8.02 -0.55 5.67
C GLN A 108 8.49 -1.46 4.52
N ALA A 109 7.64 -2.41 4.11
CA ALA A 109 7.94 -3.27 2.97
C ALA A 109 8.00 -2.46 1.66
N ALA A 110 7.06 -1.52 1.43
CA ALA A 110 7.09 -0.64 0.27
C ALA A 110 8.33 0.26 0.26
N GLU A 111 8.75 0.81 1.39
CA GLU A 111 9.99 1.58 1.53
C GLU A 111 11.22 0.74 1.18
N SER A 112 11.28 -0.50 1.66
CA SER A 112 12.37 -1.44 1.35
C SER A 112 12.42 -1.80 -0.13
N GLU A 113 11.27 -2.01 -0.77
CA GLU A 113 11.19 -2.27 -2.21
C GLU A 113 11.63 -1.06 -3.03
N ALA A 114 11.19 0.14 -2.65
CA ALA A 114 11.59 1.38 -3.31
C ALA A 114 13.11 1.61 -3.23
N ALA A 115 13.70 1.44 -2.04
CA ALA A 115 15.14 1.55 -1.85
C ALA A 115 15.90 0.49 -2.66
N SER A 116 15.43 -0.76 -2.68
CA SER A 116 16.02 -1.85 -3.47
C SER A 116 15.95 -1.59 -4.98
N ALA A 117 14.96 -0.84 -5.43
CA ALA A 117 14.83 -0.40 -6.82
C ALA A 117 15.66 0.86 -7.14
N GLY A 118 16.41 1.41 -6.18
CA GLY A 118 17.29 2.57 -6.38
C GLY A 118 16.61 3.93 -6.15
N ALA A 119 15.39 3.96 -5.62
CA ALA A 119 14.75 5.22 -5.31
C ALA A 119 15.44 5.93 -4.13
N ALA A 120 15.67 7.24 -4.27
CA ALA A 120 16.25 8.07 -3.23
C ALA A 120 15.20 8.56 -2.23
N HIS A 121 13.94 8.59 -2.62
CA HIS A 121 12.83 8.97 -1.75
C HIS A 121 11.53 8.26 -2.16
N ILE A 122 10.61 8.21 -1.19
CA ILE A 122 9.26 7.70 -1.41
C ILE A 122 8.24 8.75 -0.98
N GLU A 123 7.13 8.84 -1.70
CA GLU A 123 6.09 9.83 -1.43
C GLU A 123 4.67 9.29 -1.63
N CYS A 124 3.71 10.01 -1.08
CA CYS A 124 2.27 9.79 -1.31
C CYS A 124 1.49 11.09 -1.21
N ASP A 125 0.26 11.07 -1.71
CA ASP A 125 -0.70 12.14 -1.47
C ASP A 125 -1.56 11.79 -0.25
N ALA A 126 -1.38 12.53 0.83
CA ALA A 126 -2.06 12.33 2.09
C ALA A 126 -3.20 13.34 2.26
N ARG A 127 -4.33 12.89 2.81
CA ARG A 127 -5.36 13.80 3.31
C ARG A 127 -4.86 14.45 4.62
N PRO A 128 -5.33 15.66 4.99
CA PRO A 128 -4.92 16.32 6.23
C PRO A 128 -5.08 15.43 7.48
N GLN A 129 -6.15 14.64 7.52
CA GLN A 129 -6.44 13.75 8.65
C GLN A 129 -5.43 12.60 8.80
N THR A 130 -4.71 12.26 7.72
CA THR A 130 -3.72 11.16 7.71
C THR A 130 -2.28 11.66 7.75
N ALA A 131 -2.04 12.96 7.64
CA ALA A 131 -0.69 13.53 7.62
C ALA A 131 0.12 13.13 8.87
N ALA A 132 -0.46 13.24 10.07
CA ALA A 132 0.19 12.86 11.32
C ALA A 132 0.60 11.37 11.38
N TYR A 133 -0.10 10.48 10.68
CA TYR A 133 0.27 9.07 10.56
C TYR A 133 1.60 8.92 9.83
N TYR A 134 1.80 9.70 8.78
CA TYR A 134 3.03 9.68 7.97
C TYR A 134 4.17 10.42 8.66
N GLU A 135 3.90 11.56 9.30
CA GLU A 135 4.91 12.32 10.06
C GLU A 135 5.58 11.47 11.13
N LYS A 136 4.80 10.69 11.89
CA LYS A 136 5.32 9.74 12.88
C LYS A 136 6.22 8.65 12.30
N ARG A 137 6.24 8.48 10.97
CA ARG A 137 7.04 7.49 10.23
C ARG A 137 8.16 8.11 9.41
N GLY A 138 8.45 9.39 9.67
CA GLY A 138 9.57 10.11 9.04
C GLY A 138 9.25 10.75 7.71
N TYR A 139 7.97 10.88 7.37
CA TYR A 139 7.54 11.68 6.21
C TYR A 139 7.37 13.14 6.61
N ALA A 140 7.65 14.03 5.67
CA ALA A 140 7.40 15.46 5.80
C ALA A 140 6.65 15.98 4.58
N ALA A 141 5.89 17.06 4.75
CA ALA A 141 5.22 17.71 3.63
C ALA A 141 6.25 18.24 2.63
N ALA A 142 6.04 17.93 1.35
CA ALA A 142 6.88 18.33 0.24
C ALA A 142 6.07 19.20 -0.73
N GLY A 143 5.96 20.47 -0.43
CA GLY A 143 5.21 21.46 -1.20
C GLY A 143 3.88 21.88 -0.55
N PRO A 144 3.17 22.85 -1.18
CA PRO A 144 1.90 23.34 -0.68
C PRO A 144 0.79 22.31 -0.87
N PRO A 145 -0.28 22.38 -0.05
CA PRO A 145 -1.49 21.58 -0.28
C PRO A 145 -2.11 21.85 -1.65
N PHE A 146 -2.71 20.84 -2.24
CA PHE A 146 -3.32 20.93 -3.57
C PHE A 146 -4.65 20.18 -3.64
N ALA A 147 -5.52 20.61 -4.56
CA ALA A 147 -6.73 19.88 -4.92
C ALA A 147 -6.40 18.82 -5.98
N LYS A 148 -6.75 17.56 -5.72
CA LYS A 148 -6.45 16.45 -6.63
C LYS A 148 -7.40 16.35 -7.81
N TYR A 149 -8.60 16.88 -7.63
CA TYR A 149 -9.66 16.88 -8.63
C TYR A 149 -10.20 18.30 -8.78
N GLU A 150 -10.47 18.71 -10.02
CA GLU A 150 -11.05 20.02 -10.33
C GLU A 150 -12.41 20.17 -9.61
N GLY A 151 -12.63 21.31 -8.97
CA GLY A 151 -13.84 21.58 -8.20
C GLY A 151 -13.93 20.87 -6.84
N SER A 152 -12.91 20.12 -6.43
CA SER A 152 -12.88 19.48 -5.13
C SER A 152 -12.38 20.44 -4.05
N GLU A 153 -13.13 20.55 -2.94
CA GLU A 153 -12.66 21.24 -1.73
C GLU A 153 -11.67 20.41 -0.91
N GLN A 154 -11.55 19.10 -1.21
CA GLN A 154 -10.64 18.23 -0.52
C GLN A 154 -9.20 18.51 -0.94
N LEU A 155 -8.41 19.02 0.01
CA LEU A 155 -6.97 19.21 -0.18
C LEU A 155 -6.18 17.96 0.19
N TYR A 156 -5.04 17.82 -0.45
CA TYR A 156 -4.02 16.80 -0.20
C TYR A 156 -2.67 17.46 0.03
N ALA A 157 -1.79 16.80 0.77
CA ALA A 157 -0.39 17.16 0.88
C ALA A 157 0.46 16.02 0.32
N THR A 158 1.46 16.35 -0.48
CA THR A 158 2.50 15.38 -0.81
C THR A 158 3.36 15.17 0.43
N MET A 159 3.36 13.95 0.96
CA MET A 159 4.22 13.54 2.07
C MET A 159 5.39 12.75 1.51
N ARG A 160 6.62 13.13 1.83
CA ARG A 160 7.85 12.54 1.31
C ARG A 160 8.78 12.12 2.42
N LYS A 161 9.44 10.98 2.21
CA LYS A 161 10.47 10.44 3.08
C LYS A 161 11.72 10.11 2.26
N PRO A 162 12.92 10.58 2.64
CA PRO A 162 14.17 10.11 2.04
C PRO A 162 14.36 8.63 2.37
N LEU A 163 14.91 7.88 1.41
CA LEU A 163 15.33 6.51 1.59
C LEU A 163 16.85 6.46 1.69
N ALA A 164 17.33 5.64 2.60
CA ALA A 164 18.76 5.45 2.79
C ALA A 164 19.31 4.39 1.82
#